data_25e9e6db9831d1125e3a19dd79e56cef
#
_entry.id   25e9e6db9831d1125e3a19dd79e56cef
#
_cell.length_a   1.000
_cell.length_b   1.000
_cell.length_c   1.000
_cell.angle_alpha   90.00
_cell.angle_beta   90.00
_cell.angle_gamma   90.00
#
_symmetry.space_group_name_H-M   'P 1'
#
loop_
_entity.id
_entity.type
_entity.pdbx_description
1 polymer ?
#
loop_
_entity_poly.entity_id
_entity_poly.type
_entity_poly.pdbx_seq_one_letter_code
_entity_poly.pdbx_strand_id
1 'polypeptide(L)'
;AAAGGGDRARFQLRDAADPTIDGDYDLVMAIEMLHDVPDPVGILRTMRTLAGDTGTVLVADERTEEAFTVPTNEMERFFYAFSTLHCLAVSMQDGGAGTGTVLRPDTLRRYATEAGFRTVETLDVDHPQFALYRLA
;
A
#
# COMPACT_ATOMS: atom_id res chain seq x y z
N ALA A 1 -23.76 1.88 14.12
CA ALA A 1 -24.47 1.11 13.10
C ALA A 1 -24.53 1.94 11.83
N ALA A 2 -23.75 1.54 10.83
CA ALA A 2 -23.74 2.24 9.55
C ALA A 2 -25.06 2.05 8.81
N ALA A 3 -25.54 3.10 8.23
CA ALA A 3 -26.77 3.14 7.45
C ALA A 3 -26.74 2.12 6.31
N GLY A 4 -27.60 1.09 6.40
CA GLY A 4 -28.10 0.29 5.25
C GLY A 4 -27.09 -0.54 4.44
N GLY A 5 -25.91 -0.85 4.95
CA GLY A 5 -24.88 -1.61 4.22
C GLY A 5 -24.67 -3.07 4.67
N GLY A 6 -25.41 -3.54 5.67
CA GLY A 6 -25.13 -4.79 6.37
C GLY A 6 -25.07 -6.06 5.52
N ASP A 7 -25.79 -6.07 4.41
CA ASP A 7 -25.79 -7.24 3.50
C ASP A 7 -24.74 -7.14 2.38
N ARG A 8 -24.08 -5.97 2.24
CA ARG A 8 -23.11 -5.69 1.16
C ARG A 8 -21.69 -5.44 1.65
N ALA A 9 -21.47 -5.33 2.96
CA ALA A 9 -20.15 -5.11 3.55
C ALA A 9 -19.90 -6.12 4.67
N ARG A 10 -18.73 -6.72 4.66
CA ARG A 10 -18.22 -7.59 5.73
C ARG A 10 -16.93 -7.03 6.26
N PHE A 11 -16.79 -7.05 7.59
CA PHE A 11 -15.56 -6.63 8.27
C PHE A 11 -14.97 -7.87 8.96
N GLN A 12 -13.66 -8.05 8.78
CA GLN A 12 -12.91 -9.11 9.42
C GLN A 12 -11.79 -8.50 10.27
N LEU A 13 -11.69 -8.93 11.53
CA LEU A 13 -10.56 -8.59 12.38
C LEU A 13 -9.46 -9.64 12.16
N ARG A 14 -8.55 -9.37 11.24
CA ARG A 14 -7.43 -10.25 10.88
C ARG A 14 -6.21 -9.43 10.52
N ASP A 15 -5.03 -10.02 10.65
CA ASP A 15 -3.82 -9.49 10.04
C ASP A 15 -3.95 -9.59 8.51
N ALA A 16 -3.76 -8.48 7.80
CA ALA A 16 -3.84 -8.45 6.35
C ALA A 16 -2.69 -9.22 5.65
N ALA A 17 -1.60 -9.49 6.36
CA ALA A 17 -0.51 -10.34 5.89
C ALA A 17 -0.73 -11.85 6.17
N ASP A 18 -1.83 -12.22 6.83
CA ASP A 18 -2.14 -13.62 7.13
C ASP A 18 -2.34 -14.43 5.83
N PRO A 19 -1.45 -15.39 5.52
CA PRO A 19 -1.51 -16.15 4.27
C PRO A 19 -2.71 -17.11 4.18
N THR A 20 -3.48 -17.23 5.25
CA THR A 20 -4.70 -18.06 5.26
C THR A 20 -5.96 -17.29 4.87
N ILE A 21 -5.83 -16.00 4.56
CA ILE A 21 -6.91 -15.22 3.96
C ILE A 21 -7.13 -15.74 2.53
N ASP A 22 -8.34 -16.15 2.23
CA ASP A 22 -8.77 -16.61 0.93
C ASP A 22 -9.95 -15.78 0.40
N GLY A 23 -10.16 -15.84 -0.88
CA GLY A 23 -11.25 -15.16 -1.58
C GLY A 23 -10.96 -15.08 -3.07
N ASP A 24 -11.96 -14.59 -3.79
CA ASP A 24 -11.91 -14.36 -5.24
C ASP A 24 -12.62 -13.03 -5.50
N TYR A 25 -11.81 -11.99 -5.76
CA TYR A 25 -12.30 -10.62 -5.86
C TYR A 25 -11.86 -9.99 -7.18
N ASP A 26 -12.79 -9.32 -7.86
CA ASP A 26 -12.49 -8.55 -9.07
C ASP A 26 -11.56 -7.37 -8.81
N LEU A 27 -11.57 -6.83 -7.58
CA LEU A 27 -10.77 -5.69 -7.17
C LEU A 27 -10.31 -5.84 -5.71
N VAL A 28 -9.01 -5.74 -5.49
CA VAL A 28 -8.38 -5.70 -4.17
C VAL A 28 -7.61 -4.39 -4.02
N MET A 29 -7.84 -3.65 -2.94
CA MET A 29 -7.24 -2.33 -2.77
C MET A 29 -6.52 -2.18 -1.43
N ALA A 30 -5.37 -1.50 -1.45
CA ALA A 30 -4.73 -0.93 -0.27
C ALA A 30 -4.68 0.60 -0.45
N ILE A 31 -5.29 1.34 0.47
CA ILE A 31 -5.39 2.80 0.39
C ILE A 31 -4.83 3.38 1.68
N GLU A 32 -3.78 4.21 1.56
CA GLU A 32 -3.16 4.93 2.69
C GLU A 32 -2.76 4.00 3.84
N MET A 33 -2.16 2.85 3.53
CA MET A 33 -1.81 1.92 4.59
C MET A 33 -0.52 1.13 4.36
N LEU A 34 -0.08 0.98 3.11
CA LEU A 34 1.04 0.09 2.81
C LEU A 34 2.36 0.59 3.38
N HIS A 35 2.52 1.88 3.52
CA HIS A 35 3.66 2.54 4.13
C HIS A 35 3.71 2.40 5.67
N ASP A 36 2.56 2.13 6.29
CA ASP A 36 2.43 2.04 7.75
C ASP A 36 2.66 0.63 8.31
N VAL A 37 2.56 -0.39 7.47
CA VAL A 37 2.53 -1.78 7.95
C VAL A 37 3.94 -2.36 8.14
N PRO A 38 4.13 -3.26 9.12
CA PRO A 38 5.40 -3.94 9.33
C PRO A 38 5.78 -4.90 8.19
N ASP A 39 4.81 -5.58 7.57
CA ASP A 39 5.02 -6.55 6.47
C ASP A 39 4.26 -6.17 5.20
N PRO A 40 4.72 -5.15 4.45
CA PRO A 40 4.08 -4.76 3.19
C PRO A 40 4.13 -5.86 2.12
N VAL A 41 5.17 -6.68 2.12
CA VAL A 41 5.33 -7.78 1.15
C VAL A 41 4.32 -8.90 1.43
N GLY A 42 4.12 -9.25 2.70
CA GLY A 42 3.09 -10.22 3.10
C GLY A 42 1.69 -9.77 2.71
N ILE A 43 1.37 -8.51 2.96
CA ILE A 43 0.08 -7.93 2.54
C ILE A 43 -0.08 -7.98 1.02
N LEU A 44 0.92 -7.59 0.25
CA LEU A 44 0.86 -7.66 -1.21
C LEU A 44 0.71 -9.10 -1.73
N ARG A 45 1.31 -10.10 -1.07
CA ARG A 45 1.07 -11.53 -1.40
C ARG A 45 -0.38 -11.92 -1.16
N THR A 46 -0.95 -11.52 -0.03
CA THR A 46 -2.36 -11.75 0.27
C THR A 46 -3.26 -11.07 -0.78
N MET A 47 -3.00 -9.82 -1.12
CA MET A 47 -3.75 -9.09 -2.15
C MET A 47 -3.69 -9.81 -3.51
N ARG A 48 -2.52 -10.32 -3.89
CA ARG A 48 -2.34 -11.09 -5.12
C ARG A 48 -3.16 -12.39 -5.09
N THR A 49 -3.15 -13.09 -3.97
CA THR A 49 -3.95 -14.33 -3.79
C THR A 49 -5.44 -14.03 -3.90
N LEU A 50 -5.91 -12.96 -3.29
CA LEU A 50 -7.31 -12.56 -3.29
C LEU A 50 -7.81 -12.10 -4.69
N ALA A 51 -6.95 -11.48 -5.48
CA ALA A 51 -7.28 -11.06 -6.85
C ALA A 51 -7.21 -12.23 -7.86
N GLY A 52 -6.48 -13.29 -7.53
CA GLY A 52 -6.29 -14.43 -8.45
C GLY A 52 -5.66 -14.02 -9.78
N ASP A 53 -6.04 -14.73 -10.85
CA ASP A 53 -5.50 -14.50 -12.19
C ASP A 53 -6.24 -13.38 -12.96
N THR A 54 -7.43 -12.99 -12.53
CA THR A 54 -8.33 -12.10 -13.27
C THR A 54 -8.66 -10.80 -12.55
N GLY A 55 -8.51 -10.76 -11.23
CA GLY A 55 -8.78 -9.57 -10.44
C GLY A 55 -7.69 -8.50 -10.59
N THR A 56 -8.04 -7.30 -10.23
CA THR A 56 -7.13 -6.14 -10.26
C THR A 56 -6.66 -5.80 -8.85
N VAL A 57 -5.36 -5.55 -8.71
CA VAL A 57 -4.80 -5.03 -7.46
C VAL A 57 -4.44 -3.56 -7.62
N LEU A 58 -4.97 -2.71 -6.75
CA LEU A 58 -4.67 -1.27 -6.70
C LEU A 58 -4.04 -0.90 -5.36
N VAL A 59 -3.00 -0.08 -5.43
CA VAL A 59 -2.40 0.59 -4.28
C VAL A 59 -2.55 2.09 -4.49
N ALA A 60 -3.06 2.80 -3.50
CA ALA A 60 -3.03 4.26 -3.43
C ALA A 60 -2.20 4.66 -2.20
N ASP A 61 -1.20 5.48 -2.42
CA ASP A 61 -0.29 5.93 -1.38
C ASP A 61 0.18 7.36 -1.70
N GLU A 62 0.94 7.99 -0.83
CA GLU A 62 1.39 9.36 -1.04
C GLU A 62 2.17 9.52 -2.34
N ARG A 63 1.90 10.61 -3.05
CA ARG A 63 2.64 10.97 -4.27
C ARG A 63 4.02 11.47 -3.89
N THR A 64 5.03 10.70 -4.22
CA THR A 64 6.44 11.03 -4.00
C THR A 64 7.19 11.06 -5.32
N GLU A 65 8.36 11.71 -5.31
CA GLU A 65 9.30 11.65 -6.44
C GLU A 65 9.91 10.24 -6.57
N GLU A 66 10.32 9.88 -7.77
CA GLU A 66 10.99 8.59 -8.04
C GLU A 66 12.26 8.43 -7.19
N ALA A 67 13.03 9.50 -7.01
CA ALA A 67 14.28 9.50 -6.27
C ALA A 67 14.33 10.60 -5.21
N PHE A 68 15.07 10.34 -4.13
CA PHE A 68 15.37 11.37 -3.15
C PHE A 68 16.23 12.48 -3.76
N THR A 69 15.81 13.74 -3.58
CA THR A 69 16.53 14.93 -4.04
C THR A 69 16.77 15.89 -2.89
N VAL A 70 17.85 16.68 -2.99
CA VAL A 70 18.18 17.73 -2.02
C VAL A 70 18.35 19.05 -2.76
N PRO A 71 17.56 20.07 -2.46
CA PRO A 71 16.42 20.06 -1.52
C PRO A 71 15.24 19.28 -2.09
N THR A 72 14.50 18.59 -1.22
CA THR A 72 13.25 17.97 -1.60
C THR A 72 12.11 19.00 -1.67
N ASN A 73 11.00 18.67 -2.33
CA ASN A 73 9.83 19.54 -2.42
C ASN A 73 9.10 19.69 -1.06
N GLU A 74 8.19 20.65 -0.96
CA GLU A 74 7.50 20.96 0.31
C GLU A 74 6.63 19.83 0.80
N MET A 75 5.98 19.12 -0.12
CA MET A 75 5.10 18.00 0.23
C MET A 75 5.90 16.83 0.79
N GLU A 76 7.03 16.47 0.17
CA GLU A 76 7.88 15.42 0.71
C GLU A 76 8.49 15.80 2.07
N ARG A 77 8.83 17.07 2.29
CA ARG A 77 9.27 17.52 3.63
C ARG A 77 8.19 17.31 4.69
N PHE A 78 6.93 17.62 4.34
CA PHE A 78 5.79 17.34 5.21
C PHE A 78 5.65 15.85 5.47
N PHE A 79 5.71 15.01 4.44
CA PHE A 79 5.63 13.55 4.58
C PHE A 79 6.76 12.99 5.44
N TYR A 80 8.01 13.45 5.29
CA TYR A 80 9.11 13.02 6.15
C TYR A 80 8.91 13.40 7.61
N ALA A 81 8.42 14.62 7.88
CA ALA A 81 8.13 15.04 9.23
C ALA A 81 7.03 14.19 9.86
N PHE A 82 5.95 13.92 9.14
CA PHE A 82 4.85 13.09 9.58
C PHE A 82 5.28 11.62 9.78
N SER A 83 6.06 11.11 8.84
CA SER A 83 6.64 9.76 8.90
C SER A 83 7.44 9.56 10.18
N THR A 84 8.32 10.49 10.52
CA THR A 84 9.16 10.40 11.73
C THR A 84 8.33 10.38 13.01
N LEU A 85 7.18 11.08 13.03
CA LEU A 85 6.33 11.17 14.21
C LEU A 85 5.39 9.97 14.37
N HIS A 86 5.03 9.28 13.31
CA HIS A 86 4.02 8.22 13.33
C HIS A 86 4.37 7.04 12.42
N CYS A 87 4.28 7.17 11.11
CA CYS A 87 4.26 6.05 10.17
C CYS A 87 5.53 5.20 10.20
N LEU A 88 6.70 5.82 10.28
CA LEU A 88 7.96 5.09 10.38
C LEU A 88 8.03 4.26 11.67
N ALA A 89 7.61 4.85 12.79
CA ALA A 89 7.62 4.16 14.08
C ALA A 89 6.66 2.96 14.09
N VAL A 90 5.50 3.09 13.45
CA VAL A 90 4.51 2.00 13.31
C VAL A 90 5.05 0.90 12.39
N SER A 91 5.56 1.25 11.22
CA SER A 91 6.08 0.26 10.26
C SER A 91 7.36 -0.46 10.72
N MET A 92 8.04 0.06 11.76
CA MET A 92 9.20 -0.59 12.40
C MET A 92 8.84 -1.55 13.53
N GLN A 93 7.57 -1.65 13.92
CA GLN A 93 7.16 -2.56 14.98
C GLN A 93 7.53 -4.01 14.64
N ASP A 94 7.91 -4.75 15.66
CA ASP A 94 8.27 -6.18 15.57
C ASP A 94 9.36 -6.50 14.51
N GLY A 95 10.24 -5.52 14.22
CA GLY A 95 11.29 -5.67 13.21
C GLY A 95 10.79 -5.51 11.77
N GLY A 96 9.68 -4.82 11.59
CA GLY A 96 9.06 -4.57 10.29
C GLY A 96 9.90 -3.74 9.32
N ALA A 97 9.38 -3.53 8.13
CA ALA A 97 10.09 -2.98 6.97
C ALA A 97 10.62 -1.56 7.15
N GLY A 98 10.00 -0.75 8.04
CA GLY A 98 10.41 0.62 8.29
C GLY A 98 10.24 1.52 7.06
N THR A 99 9.16 1.34 6.31
CA THR A 99 8.88 2.11 5.09
C THR A 99 8.60 3.57 5.42
N GLY A 100 7.58 3.82 6.27
CA GLY A 100 7.12 5.16 6.60
C GLY A 100 6.43 5.87 5.42
N THR A 101 5.88 7.04 5.66
CA THR A 101 5.02 7.80 4.74
C THR A 101 5.62 7.99 3.34
N VAL A 102 6.94 8.12 3.22
CA VAL A 102 7.59 8.31 1.91
C VAL A 102 7.85 6.96 1.23
N LEU A 103 6.78 6.28 0.85
CA LEU A 103 6.84 5.07 0.03
C LEU A 103 7.15 5.46 -1.43
N ARG A 104 8.41 5.37 -1.83
CA ARG A 104 8.80 5.69 -3.21
C ARG A 104 8.36 4.62 -4.20
N PRO A 105 8.08 5.00 -5.46
CA PRO A 105 7.69 4.05 -6.52
C PRO A 105 8.66 2.88 -6.67
N ASP A 106 9.97 3.09 -6.56
CA ASP A 106 10.96 2.00 -6.62
C ASP A 106 10.86 1.04 -5.44
N THR A 107 10.55 1.54 -4.25
CA THR A 107 10.31 0.69 -3.07
C THR A 107 9.06 -0.15 -3.27
N LEU A 108 7.98 0.45 -3.77
CA LEU A 108 6.75 -0.29 -4.10
C LEU A 108 7.01 -1.37 -5.17
N ARG A 109 7.76 -1.05 -6.23
CA ARG A 109 8.12 -2.03 -7.28
C ARG A 109 8.91 -3.21 -6.71
N ARG A 110 9.85 -2.94 -5.80
CA ARG A 110 10.61 -4.00 -5.11
C ARG A 110 9.69 -4.88 -4.27
N TYR A 111 8.84 -4.30 -3.43
CA TYR A 111 7.87 -5.06 -2.62
C TYR A 111 6.90 -5.88 -3.49
N ALA A 112 6.39 -5.30 -4.56
CA ALA A 112 5.51 -5.98 -5.49
C ALA A 112 6.22 -7.17 -6.18
N THR A 113 7.47 -6.99 -6.61
CA THR A 113 8.28 -8.08 -7.19
C THR A 113 8.51 -9.21 -6.19
N GLU A 114 8.85 -8.89 -4.95
CA GLU A 114 9.02 -9.87 -3.87
C GLU A 114 7.71 -10.59 -3.53
N ALA A 115 6.57 -9.91 -3.71
CA ALA A 115 5.24 -10.48 -3.53
C ALA A 115 4.76 -11.32 -4.73
N GLY A 116 5.49 -11.30 -5.86
CA GLY A 116 5.24 -12.10 -7.05
C GLY A 116 4.46 -11.40 -8.15
N PHE A 117 4.28 -10.07 -8.08
CA PHE A 117 3.77 -9.27 -9.20
C PHE A 117 4.87 -9.07 -10.25
N ARG A 118 4.47 -8.99 -11.51
CA ARG A 118 5.38 -8.80 -12.66
C ARG A 118 5.51 -7.34 -13.06
N THR A 119 4.46 -6.56 -12.82
CA THR A 119 4.40 -5.14 -13.22
C THR A 119 3.77 -4.28 -12.14
N VAL A 120 4.25 -3.04 -12.07
CA VAL A 120 3.64 -1.96 -11.29
C VAL A 120 3.50 -0.77 -12.24
N GLU A 121 2.27 -0.44 -12.58
CA GLU A 121 1.93 0.68 -13.43
C GLU A 121 1.44 1.84 -12.58
N THR A 122 2.05 3.00 -12.73
CA THR A 122 1.52 4.24 -12.15
C THR A 122 0.37 4.73 -13.03
N LEU A 123 -0.82 4.86 -12.47
CA LEU A 123 -1.98 5.34 -13.18
C LEU A 123 -1.93 6.87 -13.34
N ASP A 124 -2.36 7.36 -14.50
CA ASP A 124 -2.46 8.80 -14.77
C ASP A 124 -3.71 9.38 -14.10
N VAL A 125 -3.59 9.65 -12.80
CA VAL A 125 -4.64 10.28 -11.99
C VAL A 125 -4.09 11.59 -11.47
N ASP A 126 -4.73 12.69 -11.84
CA ASP A 126 -4.37 14.03 -11.36
C ASP A 126 -4.86 14.25 -9.93
N HIS A 127 -4.02 13.90 -8.97
CA HIS A 127 -4.27 14.15 -7.56
C HIS A 127 -3.00 14.71 -6.88
N PRO A 128 -3.11 15.82 -6.13
CA PRO A 128 -1.92 16.51 -5.60
C PRO A 128 -1.15 15.71 -4.54
N GLN A 129 -1.82 14.83 -3.79
CA GLN A 129 -1.23 14.12 -2.65
C GLN A 129 -1.06 12.62 -2.89
N PHE A 130 -1.87 12.00 -3.76
CA PHE A 130 -1.87 10.55 -3.94
C PHE A 130 -1.43 10.14 -5.33
N ALA A 131 -0.70 9.04 -5.37
CA ALA A 131 -0.42 8.28 -6.58
C ALA A 131 -1.15 6.93 -6.50
N LEU A 132 -1.67 6.48 -7.64
CA LEU A 132 -2.34 5.20 -7.75
C LEU A 132 -1.51 4.26 -8.60
N TYR A 133 -1.40 3.03 -8.15
CA TYR A 133 -0.61 1.99 -8.81
C TYR A 133 -1.47 0.76 -9.08
N ARG A 134 -1.41 0.24 -10.31
CA ARG A 134 -1.98 -1.05 -10.66
C ARG A 134 -0.87 -2.09 -10.70
N LEU A 135 -1.08 -3.20 -9.98
CA LEU A 135 -0.15 -4.31 -9.88
C LEU A 135 -0.70 -5.52 -10.65
N ALA A 136 0.18 -6.19 -11.44
CA ALA A 136 -0.16 -7.39 -12.21
C ALA A 136 0.98 -8.43 -12.26
#